data_63fca453591ecff0717966f8debfb308
#
_entry.id   63fca453591ecff0717966f8debfb308
#
_cell.length_a   1.000
_cell.length_b   1.000
_cell.length_c   1.000
_cell.angle_alpha   90.00
_cell.angle_beta   90.00
_cell.angle_gamma   90.00
#
_symmetry.space_group_name_H-M   'P 1'
#
loop_
_entity.id
_entity.type
_entity.pdbx_description
1 polymer ?
#
loop_
_entity_poly.entity_id
_entity_poly.type
_entity_poly.pdbx_seq_one_letter_code
_entity_poly.pdbx_strand_id
1 'polypeptide(L)'
;MKYFGMPMGMWTLFAGSFRSQLGPVFGYDAAEAKAIAYAAGKPLVGVHHIEGHIAANYIENQDLEPPFMCLIVSGGHTHLVVVEDYDKFNIIGRTRDDAAGEAFDKVARSIGLGYPGGPKIDKAAKLGNPDAITFPKAKMSDNPYD
;
A
#
# COMPACT_ATOMS: atom_id res chain seq x y z
N MET A 1 14.47 14.31 -10.03
CA MET A 1 13.41 13.55 -10.74
C MET A 1 12.91 14.37 -11.92
N LYS A 2 13.30 14.02 -13.18
CA LYS A 2 13.02 14.85 -14.37
C LYS A 2 11.79 14.37 -15.16
N TYR A 3 10.66 14.18 -14.51
CA TYR A 3 9.43 13.76 -15.18
C TYR A 3 8.36 14.87 -15.28
N PHE A 4 8.63 16.06 -14.77
CA PHE A 4 7.70 17.19 -14.77
C PHE A 4 7.71 18.05 -16.05
N GLY A 5 8.40 17.63 -17.10
CA GLY A 5 8.48 18.39 -18.35
C GLY A 5 7.63 17.86 -19.51
N MET A 6 6.75 16.89 -19.29
CA MET A 6 5.90 16.35 -20.34
C MET A 6 4.61 17.17 -20.48
N PRO A 7 4.17 17.51 -21.73
CA PRO A 7 2.95 18.29 -21.93
C PRO A 7 1.72 17.57 -21.39
N MET A 8 0.78 18.33 -20.80
CA MET A 8 -0.42 17.85 -20.10
C MET A 8 -1.26 16.81 -20.87
N GLY A 9 -1.20 16.77 -22.20
CA GLY A 9 -1.88 15.77 -23.02
C GLY A 9 -1.32 14.34 -22.93
N MET A 10 -0.18 14.13 -22.26
CA MET A 10 0.48 12.82 -22.11
C MET A 10 0.19 12.15 -20.76
N TRP A 11 -0.46 12.86 -19.84
CA TRP A 11 -0.75 12.39 -18.47
C TRP A 11 -2.03 11.58 -18.34
N THR A 12 -2.78 11.39 -19.41
CA THR A 12 -4.16 10.89 -19.35
C THR A 12 -4.28 9.35 -19.25
N LEU A 13 -3.17 8.62 -19.20
CA LEU A 13 -3.20 7.15 -19.14
C LEU A 13 -2.32 6.59 -18.02
N PHE A 14 -2.52 7.09 -16.83
CA PHE A 14 -1.85 6.56 -15.64
C PHE A 14 -2.83 6.01 -14.66
N ALA A 15 -2.72 4.81 -14.35
CA ALA A 15 -3.13 4.12 -13.17
C ALA A 15 -3.71 2.74 -13.47
N GLY A 16 -2.99 1.99 -14.28
CA GLY A 16 -3.12 0.56 -14.22
C GLY A 16 -2.09 0.03 -13.23
N SER A 17 -2.33 0.09 -11.92
CA SER A 17 -1.55 -0.74 -11.03
C SER A 17 -1.88 -2.19 -11.35
N PHE A 18 -0.89 -2.95 -11.77
CA PHE A 18 -1.02 -4.36 -12.05
C PHE A 18 -1.36 -5.09 -10.76
N ARG A 19 -2.63 -5.28 -10.51
CA ARG A 19 -3.13 -6.17 -9.49
C ARG A 19 -3.70 -7.39 -10.19
N SER A 20 -2.92 -8.44 -10.30
CA SER A 20 -3.30 -9.68 -10.95
C SER A 20 -4.34 -10.51 -10.19
N GLN A 21 -4.83 -10.09 -9.03
CA GLN A 21 -5.73 -10.92 -8.23
C GLN A 21 -6.83 -10.19 -7.45
N LEU A 22 -6.93 -8.88 -7.48
CA LEU A 22 -7.96 -8.17 -6.71
C LEU A 22 -8.47 -6.99 -7.53
N GLY A 23 -9.71 -7.01 -7.88
CA GLY A 23 -10.48 -6.07 -8.64
C GLY A 23 -10.00 -4.62 -8.91
N PRO A 24 -10.73 -3.86 -9.67
CA PRO A 24 -10.24 -2.60 -10.25
C PRO A 24 -9.83 -1.59 -9.17
N VAL A 25 -8.58 -1.11 -9.23
CA VAL A 25 -8.10 -0.07 -8.29
C VAL A 25 -8.71 1.29 -8.63
N PHE A 26 -9.14 1.51 -9.88
CA PHE A 26 -9.85 2.70 -10.32
C PHE A 26 -10.98 2.38 -11.31
N GLY A 27 -11.60 1.22 -11.21
CA GLY A 27 -12.65 0.80 -12.12
C GLY A 27 -12.16 0.17 -13.43
N TYR A 28 -10.84 0.09 -13.66
CA TYR A 28 -10.27 -0.48 -14.87
C TYR A 28 -9.31 -1.62 -14.55
N ASP A 29 -9.44 -2.74 -15.24
CA ASP A 29 -8.47 -3.81 -15.19
C ASP A 29 -7.30 -3.56 -16.18
N ALA A 30 -6.30 -4.44 -16.16
CA ALA A 30 -5.15 -4.30 -17.05
C ALA A 30 -5.52 -4.44 -18.53
N ALA A 31 -6.59 -5.17 -18.86
CA ALA A 31 -7.05 -5.35 -20.24
C ALA A 31 -7.71 -4.08 -20.75
N GLU A 32 -8.54 -3.45 -19.93
CA GLU A 32 -9.18 -2.16 -20.25
C GLU A 32 -8.13 -1.06 -20.41
N ALA A 33 -7.16 -0.96 -19.50
CA ALA A 33 -6.08 0.00 -19.61
C ALA A 33 -5.27 -0.18 -20.90
N LYS A 34 -4.96 -1.42 -21.29
CA LYS A 34 -4.29 -1.73 -22.57
C LYS A 34 -5.15 -1.35 -23.77
N ALA A 35 -6.44 -1.66 -23.74
CA ALA A 35 -7.36 -1.32 -24.83
C ALA A 35 -7.48 0.20 -25.03
N ILE A 36 -7.59 0.97 -23.94
CA ILE A 36 -7.64 2.44 -23.97
C ILE A 36 -6.32 3.00 -24.53
N ALA A 37 -5.19 2.51 -24.04
CA ALA A 37 -3.88 2.95 -24.51
C ALA A 37 -3.70 2.69 -26.02
N TYR A 38 -4.10 1.48 -26.45
CA TYR A 38 -4.05 1.10 -27.86
C TYR A 38 -4.96 1.97 -28.73
N ALA A 39 -6.22 2.16 -28.32
CA ALA A 39 -7.17 2.98 -29.07
C ALA A 39 -6.75 4.44 -29.15
N ALA A 40 -6.09 4.96 -28.10
CA ALA A 40 -5.61 6.35 -28.06
C ALA A 40 -4.23 6.52 -28.72
N GLY A 41 -3.56 5.46 -29.19
CA GLY A 41 -2.21 5.52 -29.73
C GLY A 41 -1.18 6.04 -28.70
N LYS A 42 -1.36 5.73 -27.40
CA LYS A 42 -0.51 6.21 -26.31
C LYS A 42 0.30 5.07 -25.69
N PRO A 43 1.54 5.34 -25.27
CA PRO A 43 2.31 4.34 -24.53
C PRO A 43 1.66 4.05 -23.17
N LEU A 44 1.68 2.77 -22.76
CA LEU A 44 1.25 2.32 -21.47
C LEU A 44 2.47 1.92 -20.63
N VAL A 45 2.60 2.50 -19.44
CA VAL A 45 3.64 2.14 -18.48
C VAL A 45 3.02 1.43 -17.29
N GLY A 46 3.44 0.20 -17.05
CA GLY A 46 3.06 -0.54 -15.85
C GLY A 46 3.82 -0.03 -14.62
N VAL A 47 3.10 0.23 -13.55
CA VAL A 47 3.69 0.60 -12.25
C VAL A 47 3.29 -0.42 -11.21
N HIS A 48 4.25 -0.91 -10.45
CA HIS A 48 3.97 -1.83 -9.36
C HIS A 48 3.19 -1.13 -8.24
N HIS A 49 2.11 -1.76 -7.77
CA HIS A 49 1.20 -1.14 -6.79
C HIS A 49 1.90 -0.65 -5.51
N ILE A 50 2.79 -1.48 -4.97
CA ILE A 50 3.55 -1.15 -3.74
C ILE A 50 4.54 -0.02 -3.99
N GLU A 51 5.21 0.00 -5.14
CA GLU A 51 6.09 1.11 -5.53
C GLU A 51 5.31 2.42 -5.68
N GLY A 52 4.07 2.34 -6.18
CA GLY A 52 3.16 3.49 -6.22
C GLY A 52 2.85 4.05 -4.83
N HIS A 53 2.65 3.20 -3.82
CA HIS A 53 2.48 3.64 -2.43
C HIS A 53 3.74 4.32 -1.87
N ILE A 54 4.91 3.78 -2.17
CA ILE A 54 6.19 4.39 -1.76
C ILE A 54 6.36 5.75 -2.45
N ALA A 55 6.16 5.79 -3.77
CA ALA A 55 6.33 7.00 -4.57
C ALA A 55 5.37 8.14 -4.17
N ALA A 56 4.21 7.83 -3.61
CA ALA A 56 3.26 8.83 -3.11
C ALA A 56 3.87 9.71 -2.01
N ASN A 57 4.82 9.19 -1.22
CA ASN A 57 5.48 9.99 -0.18
C ASN A 57 6.29 11.16 -0.75
N TYR A 58 6.85 11.03 -1.94
CA TYR A 58 7.61 12.11 -2.59
C TYR A 58 6.73 13.29 -3.02
N ILE A 59 5.41 13.11 -3.10
CA ILE A 59 4.47 14.17 -3.45
C ILE A 59 4.33 15.15 -2.29
N GLU A 60 4.19 14.62 -1.07
CA GLU A 60 4.02 15.44 0.15
C GLU A 60 5.36 15.83 0.77
N ASN A 61 6.38 14.99 0.64
CA ASN A 61 7.70 15.20 1.24
C ASN A 61 8.73 15.37 0.12
N GLN A 62 8.78 16.55 -0.46
CA GLN A 62 9.65 16.83 -1.62
C GLN A 62 11.15 16.74 -1.31
N ASP A 63 11.52 16.87 -0.05
CA ASP A 63 12.90 16.74 0.43
C ASP A 63 13.28 15.30 0.82
N LEU A 64 12.34 14.35 0.66
CA LEU A 64 12.62 12.94 0.95
C LEU A 64 13.51 12.35 -0.13
N GLU A 65 14.66 11.86 0.26
CA GLU A 65 15.62 11.19 -0.63
C GLU A 65 16.00 9.79 -0.10
N PRO A 66 16.23 8.82 -1.00
CA PRO A 66 16.80 7.54 -0.58
C PRO A 66 18.23 7.71 -0.01
N PRO A 67 18.67 6.80 0.88
CA PRO A 67 17.95 5.63 1.35
C PRO A 67 17.05 5.92 2.54
N PHE A 68 15.92 5.23 2.63
CA PHE A 68 15.02 5.25 3.79
C PHE A 68 14.25 3.95 3.95
N MET A 69 13.63 3.76 5.12
CA MET A 69 12.75 2.63 5.40
C MET A 69 11.30 3.07 5.28
N CYS A 70 10.50 2.28 4.57
CA CYS A 70 9.06 2.50 4.36
C CYS A 70 8.26 1.37 4.96
N LEU A 71 7.34 1.70 5.87
CA LEU A 71 6.32 0.77 6.34
C LEU A 71 5.03 0.99 5.56
N ILE A 72 4.60 -0.02 4.83
CA ILE A 72 3.36 -0.02 4.07
C ILE A 72 2.32 -0.79 4.86
N VAL A 73 1.26 -0.11 5.27
CA VAL A 73 0.16 -0.70 6.03
C VAL A 73 -1.16 -0.35 5.35
N SER A 74 -1.89 -1.37 4.91
CA SER A 74 -3.18 -1.20 4.25
C SER A 74 -4.14 -2.35 4.59
N GLY A 75 -5.32 -2.33 3.96
CA GLY A 75 -6.29 -3.43 4.08
C GLY A 75 -5.84 -4.75 3.44
N GLY A 76 -4.89 -4.71 2.49
CA GLY A 76 -4.44 -5.90 1.77
C GLY A 76 -2.93 -6.13 1.80
N HIS A 77 -2.16 -5.21 2.36
CA HIS A 77 -0.70 -5.31 2.38
C HIS A 77 -0.13 -4.79 3.69
N THR A 78 0.85 -5.50 4.21
CA THR A 78 1.71 -5.04 5.30
C THR A 78 3.14 -5.46 4.94
N HIS A 79 3.98 -4.47 4.59
CA HIS A 79 5.34 -4.69 4.14
C HIS A 79 6.28 -3.71 4.82
N LEU A 80 7.48 -4.18 5.14
CA LEU A 80 8.61 -3.36 5.53
C LEU A 80 9.61 -3.35 4.39
N VAL A 81 9.88 -2.17 3.84
CA VAL A 81 10.67 -1.99 2.61
C VAL A 81 11.82 -1.06 2.88
N VAL A 82 13.01 -1.46 2.48
CA VAL A 82 14.16 -0.55 2.37
C VAL A 82 14.17 0.01 0.95
N VAL A 83 14.06 1.32 0.85
CA VAL A 83 14.20 2.07 -0.40
C VAL A 83 15.64 2.50 -0.51
N GLU A 84 16.40 1.80 -1.36
CA GLU A 84 17.84 2.05 -1.53
C GLU A 84 18.10 3.17 -2.53
N ASP A 85 17.24 3.27 -3.55
CA ASP A 85 17.24 4.30 -4.58
C ASP A 85 15.81 4.50 -5.09
N TYR A 86 15.57 5.48 -5.94
CA TYR A 86 14.24 5.82 -6.50
C TYR A 86 13.56 4.68 -7.26
N ASP A 87 14.33 3.75 -7.78
CA ASP A 87 13.88 2.58 -8.53
C ASP A 87 14.34 1.25 -7.92
N LYS A 88 14.92 1.29 -6.70
CA LYS A 88 15.49 0.12 -6.04
C LYS A 88 14.88 -0.12 -4.66
N PHE A 89 14.07 -1.16 -4.58
CA PHE A 89 13.27 -1.52 -3.42
C PHE A 89 13.61 -2.93 -2.93
N ASN A 90 13.86 -3.05 -1.63
CA ASN A 90 14.11 -4.34 -0.98
C ASN A 90 13.08 -4.59 0.11
N ILE A 91 12.20 -5.57 -0.08
CA ILE A 91 11.22 -5.99 0.93
C ILE A 91 11.95 -6.86 1.94
N ILE A 92 12.14 -6.35 3.15
CA ILE A 92 12.82 -7.06 4.23
C ILE A 92 11.87 -7.80 5.15
N GLY A 93 10.58 -7.42 5.17
CA GLY A 93 9.54 -8.08 5.94
C GLY A 93 8.16 -7.91 5.32
N ARG A 94 7.29 -8.88 5.55
CA ARG A 94 5.90 -8.86 5.11
C ARG A 94 5.04 -9.70 6.02
N THR A 95 3.75 -9.35 6.12
CA THR A 95 2.82 -10.23 6.82
C THR A 95 2.74 -11.60 6.15
N ARG A 96 2.64 -12.64 6.93
CA ARG A 96 2.47 -14.04 6.48
C ARG A 96 1.03 -14.50 6.52
N ASP A 97 0.15 -13.70 7.08
CA ASP A 97 -1.26 -13.98 7.23
C ASP A 97 -2.04 -12.71 6.84
N ASP A 98 -2.88 -12.21 7.74
CA ASP A 98 -3.68 -11.02 7.47
C ASP A 98 -2.82 -9.75 7.34
N ALA A 99 -3.18 -8.89 6.41
CA ALA A 99 -2.70 -7.52 6.46
C ALA A 99 -3.26 -6.79 7.70
N ALA A 100 -2.53 -5.80 8.20
CA ALA A 100 -2.92 -5.10 9.43
C ALA A 100 -4.35 -4.53 9.36
N GLY A 101 -4.73 -3.91 8.24
CA GLY A 101 -6.11 -3.40 8.07
C GLY A 101 -7.16 -4.50 8.08
N GLU A 102 -6.87 -5.65 7.44
CA GLU A 102 -7.75 -6.80 7.46
C GLU A 102 -7.89 -7.39 8.87
N ALA A 103 -6.80 -7.46 9.64
CA ALA A 103 -6.82 -7.89 11.03
C ALA A 103 -7.72 -6.96 11.89
N PHE A 104 -7.60 -5.64 11.71
CA PHE A 104 -8.49 -4.68 12.36
C PHE A 104 -9.97 -4.91 12.00
N ASP A 105 -10.27 -5.17 10.73
CA ASP A 105 -11.65 -5.41 10.29
C ASP A 105 -12.21 -6.71 10.88
N LYS A 106 -11.41 -7.78 10.93
CA LYS A 106 -11.79 -9.06 11.54
C LYS A 106 -12.06 -8.92 13.03
N VAL A 107 -11.14 -8.28 13.76
CA VAL A 107 -11.27 -8.04 15.20
C VAL A 107 -12.51 -7.18 15.48
N ALA A 108 -12.68 -6.06 14.78
CA ALA A 108 -13.82 -5.17 14.95
C ALA A 108 -15.15 -5.90 14.77
N ARG A 109 -15.21 -6.77 13.76
CA ARG A 109 -16.41 -7.60 13.52
C ARG A 109 -16.66 -8.57 14.66
N SER A 110 -15.62 -9.21 15.16
CA SER A 110 -15.72 -10.19 16.25
C SER A 110 -16.18 -9.58 17.57
N ILE A 111 -15.79 -8.32 17.85
CA ILE A 111 -16.22 -7.60 19.06
C ILE A 111 -17.45 -6.72 18.85
N GLY A 112 -18.13 -6.83 17.71
CA GLY A 112 -19.40 -6.16 17.44
C GLY A 112 -19.31 -4.69 17.01
N LEU A 113 -18.10 -4.17 16.70
CA LEU A 113 -17.94 -2.80 16.23
C LEU A 113 -18.30 -2.63 14.73
N GLY A 114 -18.30 -3.73 13.96
CA GLY A 114 -18.63 -3.74 12.54
C GLY A 114 -17.55 -3.12 11.65
N TYR A 115 -17.94 -2.75 10.42
CA TYR A 115 -17.04 -2.25 9.37
C TYR A 115 -17.21 -0.74 9.15
N PRO A 116 -16.17 0.04 8.75
CA PRO A 116 -14.74 -0.34 8.72
C PRO A 116 -14.16 -0.47 10.13
N GLY A 117 -13.31 -1.49 10.35
CA GLY A 117 -12.82 -1.85 11.67
C GLY A 117 -11.77 -0.90 12.23
N GLY A 118 -10.78 -0.53 11.42
CA GLY A 118 -9.66 0.32 11.83
C GLY A 118 -10.10 1.59 12.56
N PRO A 119 -10.87 2.49 11.92
CA PRO A 119 -11.33 3.74 12.55
C PRO A 119 -12.19 3.51 13.80
N LYS A 120 -12.97 2.44 13.85
CA LYS A 120 -13.85 2.14 15.00
C LYS A 120 -13.06 1.64 16.19
N ILE A 121 -12.05 0.78 15.95
CA ILE A 121 -11.14 0.32 17.01
C ILE A 121 -10.29 1.49 17.51
N ASP A 122 -9.73 2.31 16.62
CA ASP A 122 -8.95 3.49 17.02
C ASP A 122 -9.75 4.43 17.93
N LYS A 123 -11.01 4.69 17.55
CA LYS A 123 -11.91 5.52 18.37
C LYS A 123 -12.18 4.88 19.74
N ALA A 124 -12.46 3.58 19.80
CA ALA A 124 -12.71 2.88 21.05
C ALA A 124 -11.44 2.81 21.93
N ALA A 125 -10.29 2.59 21.32
CA ALA A 125 -9.01 2.49 22.02
C ALA A 125 -8.64 3.77 22.78
N LYS A 126 -9.03 4.94 22.30
CA LYS A 126 -8.81 6.24 22.99
C LYS A 126 -9.50 6.33 24.35
N LEU A 127 -10.52 5.50 24.59
CA LEU A 127 -11.24 5.43 25.86
C LEU A 127 -10.80 4.23 26.72
N GLY A 128 -9.90 3.39 26.19
CA GLY A 128 -9.44 2.17 26.85
C GLY A 128 -8.22 2.39 27.73
N ASN A 129 -7.93 1.35 28.52
CA ASN A 129 -6.68 1.26 29.26
C ASN A 129 -5.70 0.36 28.48
N PRO A 130 -4.57 0.90 27.96
CA PRO A 130 -3.61 0.12 27.16
C PRO A 130 -2.91 -0.97 27.97
N ASP A 131 -2.88 -0.85 29.30
CA ASP A 131 -2.20 -1.77 30.20
C ASP A 131 -3.13 -2.85 30.81
N ALA A 132 -4.42 -2.84 30.45
CA ALA A 132 -5.41 -3.75 31.01
C ALA A 132 -5.14 -5.22 30.65
N ILE A 133 -4.58 -5.50 29.47
CA ILE A 133 -4.30 -6.85 28.99
C ILE A 133 -2.95 -6.84 28.26
N THR A 134 -2.07 -7.73 28.67
CA THR A 134 -0.81 -7.98 27.95
C THR A 134 -1.01 -9.06 26.90
N PHE A 135 -0.95 -8.66 25.63
CA PHE A 135 -1.01 -9.62 24.52
C PHE A 135 0.36 -10.20 24.21
N PRO A 136 0.44 -11.50 23.88
CA PRO A 136 1.67 -12.10 23.42
C PRO A 136 2.08 -11.51 22.07
N LYS A 137 3.40 -11.30 21.89
CA LYS A 137 3.95 -10.91 20.59
C LYS A 137 4.35 -12.15 19.82
N ALA A 138 3.97 -12.22 18.56
CA ALA A 138 4.45 -13.25 17.65
C ALA A 138 5.99 -13.16 17.52
N LYS A 139 6.64 -14.31 17.46
CA LYS A 139 8.09 -14.40 17.21
C LYS A 139 8.28 -15.32 16.00
N MET A 140 8.85 -14.78 14.96
CA MET A 140 9.21 -15.55 13.78
C MET A 140 10.66 -16.02 13.93
N SER A 141 10.91 -17.29 13.62
CA SER A 141 12.23 -17.92 13.82
C SER A 141 13.16 -17.71 12.63
N ASP A 142 12.61 -17.49 11.46
CA ASP A 142 13.31 -17.44 10.18
C ASP A 142 13.48 -16.03 9.62
N ASN A 143 12.56 -15.14 9.90
CA ASN A 143 12.70 -13.71 9.56
C ASN A 143 12.11 -12.84 10.70
N PRO A 144 12.92 -12.10 11.44
CA PRO A 144 12.44 -11.29 12.56
C PRO A 144 11.64 -10.06 12.13
N TYR A 145 11.60 -9.76 10.83
CA TYR A 145 10.86 -8.61 10.27
C TYR A 145 9.48 -8.98 9.71
N ASP A 146 9.15 -10.28 9.67
CA ASP A 146 7.84 -10.76 9.22
C ASP A 146 6.80 -10.72 10.33
#